data_236525ec78e760a0ebb5f285ff295358
#
_entry.id   236525ec78e760a0ebb5f285ff295358
#
_cell.length_a   1.000
_cell.length_b   1.000
_cell.length_c   1.000
_cell.angle_alpha   90.00
_cell.angle_beta   90.00
_cell.angle_gamma   90.00
#
_symmetry.space_group_name_H-M   'P 1'
#
loop_
_entity.id
_entity.type
_entity.pdbx_description
1 polymer ?
#
loop_
_entity_poly.entity_id
_entity_poly.type
_entity_poly.pdbx_seq_one_letter_code
_entity_poly.pdbx_strand_id
1 'polypeptide(L)'
;MIEEVVREIRPAVVYLHSVEDTHQDHRAVHRAGLVAVRGVPTVLCYQSPSATVAFRPGRFNDVTGFVDIKLAALACHRSQDAAWYMELELVEATARYWGRYGRIRHAEPLEVVRDLPRPVAEADVDAQANGLTVNR
;
A
#
# COMPACT_ATOMS: atom_id res chain seq x y z
N MET A 1 -5.85 -22.10 3.17
CA MET A 1 -4.48 -21.67 2.73
C MET A 1 -4.20 -20.20 3.06
N ILE A 2 -4.79 -19.15 2.40
CA ILE A 2 -4.52 -17.74 2.77
C ILE A 2 -4.93 -17.46 4.22
N GLU A 3 -6.12 -17.89 4.64
CA GLU A 3 -6.65 -17.69 5.99
C GLU A 3 -5.78 -18.35 7.09
N GLU A 4 -5.16 -19.50 6.80
CA GLU A 4 -4.23 -20.17 7.71
C GLU A 4 -2.97 -19.33 7.94
N VAL A 5 -2.38 -18.81 6.85
CA VAL A 5 -1.22 -17.92 6.93
C VAL A 5 -1.53 -16.66 7.72
N VAL A 6 -2.70 -16.04 7.45
CA VAL A 6 -3.14 -14.84 8.18
C VAL A 6 -3.32 -15.13 9.68
N ARG A 7 -3.89 -16.28 10.01
CA ARG A 7 -4.09 -16.71 11.41
C ARG A 7 -2.78 -16.99 12.12
N GLU A 8 -1.79 -17.56 11.43
CA GLU A 8 -0.47 -17.86 11.97
C GLU A 8 0.36 -16.58 12.19
N ILE A 9 0.47 -15.74 11.14
CA ILE A 9 1.29 -14.53 11.17
C ILE A 9 0.64 -13.40 11.98
N ARG A 10 -0.70 -13.34 12.01
CA ARG A 10 -1.48 -12.24 12.64
C ARG A 10 -0.99 -10.85 12.20
N PRO A 11 -0.98 -10.55 10.90
CA PRO A 11 -0.44 -9.30 10.38
C PRO A 11 -1.29 -8.10 10.86
N ALA A 12 -0.64 -6.98 11.15
CA ALA A 12 -1.31 -5.70 11.42
C ALA A 12 -1.80 -5.03 10.14
N VAL A 13 -1.10 -5.27 9.03
CA VAL A 13 -1.39 -4.71 7.71
C VAL A 13 -1.31 -5.81 6.67
N VAL A 14 -2.26 -5.83 5.75
CA VAL A 14 -2.23 -6.69 4.56
C VAL A 14 -2.41 -5.85 3.31
N TYR A 15 -1.57 -6.11 2.31
CA TYR A 15 -1.68 -5.57 0.97
C TYR A 15 -2.26 -6.62 0.03
N LEU A 16 -3.26 -6.23 -0.74
CA LEU A 16 -3.93 -7.07 -1.74
C LEU A 16 -3.87 -6.39 -3.12
N HIS A 17 -4.16 -7.16 -4.17
CA HIS A 17 -4.50 -6.58 -5.46
C HIS A 17 -5.80 -5.78 -5.37
N SER A 18 -5.97 -4.76 -6.22
CA SER A 18 -7.26 -4.10 -6.39
C SER A 18 -8.24 -5.01 -7.16
N VAL A 19 -9.55 -4.82 -6.92
CA VAL A 19 -10.58 -5.41 -7.78
C VAL A 19 -10.62 -4.72 -9.14
N GLU A 20 -10.21 -3.46 -9.20
CA GLU A 20 -10.13 -2.63 -10.38
C GLU A 20 -8.87 -2.96 -11.20
N ASP A 21 -8.82 -4.19 -11.69
CA ASP A 21 -7.68 -4.78 -12.40
C ASP A 21 -8.17 -5.62 -13.59
N THR A 22 -7.48 -5.54 -14.73
CA THR A 22 -7.82 -6.33 -15.93
C THR A 22 -7.36 -7.78 -15.81
N HIS A 23 -6.34 -8.07 -14.97
CA HIS A 23 -5.81 -9.41 -14.78
C HIS A 23 -6.77 -10.26 -13.92
N GLN A 24 -7.25 -11.37 -14.48
CA GLN A 24 -8.23 -12.23 -13.82
C GLN A 24 -7.73 -12.81 -12.48
N ASP A 25 -6.43 -13.17 -12.41
CA ASP A 25 -5.86 -13.77 -11.20
C ASP A 25 -5.74 -12.74 -10.07
N HIS A 26 -5.44 -11.47 -10.41
CA HIS A 26 -5.43 -10.38 -9.43
C HIS A 26 -6.82 -10.20 -8.80
N ARG A 27 -7.88 -10.20 -9.63
CA ARG A 27 -9.26 -10.12 -9.12
C ARG A 27 -9.66 -11.35 -8.31
N ALA A 28 -9.20 -12.54 -8.69
CA ALA A 28 -9.47 -13.77 -7.94
C ALA A 28 -8.79 -13.74 -6.56
N VAL A 29 -7.50 -13.33 -6.51
CA VAL A 29 -6.75 -13.15 -5.27
C VAL A 29 -7.36 -12.07 -4.40
N HIS A 30 -7.82 -10.94 -4.98
CA HIS A 30 -8.53 -9.90 -4.23
C HIS A 30 -9.75 -10.48 -3.51
N ARG A 31 -10.64 -11.18 -4.22
CA ARG A 31 -11.88 -11.74 -3.64
C ARG A 31 -11.60 -12.76 -2.54
N ALA A 32 -10.69 -13.69 -2.78
CA ALA A 32 -10.30 -14.69 -1.79
C ALA A 32 -9.58 -14.06 -0.59
N GLY A 33 -8.71 -13.08 -0.85
CA GLY A 33 -7.97 -12.34 0.15
C GLY A 33 -8.89 -11.57 1.09
N LEU A 34 -9.88 -10.84 0.58
CA LEU A 34 -10.83 -10.09 1.42
C LEU A 34 -11.55 -10.97 2.44
N VAL A 35 -11.90 -12.21 2.06
CA VAL A 35 -12.50 -13.17 2.99
C VAL A 35 -11.51 -13.57 4.07
N ALA A 36 -10.27 -13.88 3.67
CA ALA A 36 -9.22 -14.36 4.57
C ALA A 36 -8.75 -13.29 5.58
N VAL A 37 -8.78 -12.00 5.19
CA VAL A 37 -8.27 -10.88 6.01
C VAL A 37 -9.34 -10.11 6.77
N ARG A 38 -10.56 -10.66 6.91
CA ARG A 38 -11.67 -9.96 7.58
C ARG A 38 -11.39 -9.51 9.01
N GLY A 39 -10.47 -10.17 9.72
CA GLY A 39 -10.02 -9.82 11.07
C GLY A 39 -8.77 -8.94 11.13
N VAL A 40 -8.17 -8.57 9.99
CA VAL A 40 -6.96 -7.74 9.97
C VAL A 40 -7.32 -6.26 10.12
N PRO A 41 -6.63 -5.51 10.99
CA PRO A 41 -6.95 -4.11 11.27
C PRO A 41 -6.82 -3.20 10.04
N THR A 42 -5.76 -3.35 9.25
CA THR A 42 -5.51 -2.52 8.07
C THR A 42 -5.40 -3.39 6.82
N VAL A 43 -6.24 -3.12 5.83
CA VAL A 43 -6.27 -3.82 4.54
C VAL A 43 -6.25 -2.78 3.43
N LEU A 44 -5.25 -2.84 2.59
CA LEU A 44 -4.96 -1.88 1.53
C LEU A 44 -4.81 -2.62 0.19
N CYS A 45 -5.28 -2.02 -0.90
CA CYS A 45 -5.06 -2.56 -2.24
C CYS A 45 -4.11 -1.67 -3.04
N TYR A 46 -3.05 -2.26 -3.56
CA TYR A 46 -2.07 -1.54 -4.38
C TYR A 46 -2.46 -1.49 -5.85
N GLN A 47 -1.93 -0.48 -6.54
CA GLN A 47 -2.02 -0.37 -7.99
C GLN A 47 -1.04 -1.35 -8.65
N SER A 48 -1.56 -2.25 -9.47
CA SER A 48 -0.74 -3.07 -10.37
C SER A 48 -0.59 -2.38 -11.74
N PRO A 49 0.33 -2.83 -12.59
CA PRO A 49 0.42 -2.33 -13.98
C PRO A 49 -0.85 -2.57 -14.81
N SER A 50 -1.67 -3.55 -14.45
CA SER A 50 -2.93 -3.87 -15.12
C SER A 50 -4.16 -3.25 -14.47
N ALA A 51 -3.97 -2.34 -13.49
CA ALA A 51 -5.07 -1.62 -12.87
C ALA A 51 -5.83 -0.76 -13.89
N THR A 52 -7.16 -0.71 -13.75
CA THR A 52 -8.02 0.10 -14.61
C THR A 52 -8.04 1.57 -14.16
N VAL A 53 -8.61 2.44 -14.99
CA VAL A 53 -8.83 3.85 -14.65
C VAL A 53 -9.86 4.05 -13.51
N ALA A 54 -10.56 2.99 -13.11
CA ALA A 54 -11.47 3.00 -11.98
C ALA A 54 -10.75 2.84 -10.63
N PHE A 55 -9.45 2.50 -10.62
CA PHE A 55 -8.62 2.47 -9.41
C PHE A 55 -8.64 3.83 -8.70
N ARG A 56 -9.08 3.87 -7.44
CA ARG A 56 -9.29 5.11 -6.67
C ARG A 56 -8.54 5.09 -5.33
N PRO A 57 -7.27 5.48 -5.31
CA PRO A 57 -6.51 5.50 -4.07
C PRO A 57 -7.01 6.58 -3.11
N GLY A 58 -7.06 6.21 -1.83
CA GLY A 58 -7.36 7.11 -0.72
C GLY A 58 -6.17 7.30 0.23
N ARG A 59 -5.09 6.52 0.03
CA ARG A 59 -3.86 6.60 0.82
C ARG A 59 -2.64 6.63 -0.08
N PHE A 60 -1.64 7.42 0.31
CA PHE A 60 -0.40 7.61 -0.42
C PHE A 60 0.77 7.35 0.52
N ASN A 61 1.47 6.23 0.32
CA ASN A 61 2.66 5.93 1.10
C ASN A 61 3.86 6.67 0.52
N ASP A 62 4.56 7.42 1.38
CA ASP A 62 5.79 8.10 0.98
C ASP A 62 6.90 7.06 0.71
N VAL A 63 7.35 7.04 -0.54
CA VAL A 63 8.46 6.21 -0.99
C VAL A 63 9.64 7.06 -1.49
N THR A 64 9.66 8.34 -1.11
CA THR A 64 10.78 9.24 -1.38
C THR A 64 12.06 8.67 -0.76
N GLY A 65 13.11 8.50 -1.57
CA GLY A 65 14.35 7.84 -1.16
C GLY A 65 14.37 6.31 -1.25
N PHE A 66 13.24 5.68 -1.61
CA PHE A 66 13.16 4.23 -1.79
C PHE A 66 12.94 3.81 -3.26
N VAL A 67 12.78 4.78 -4.16
CA VAL A 67 12.52 4.51 -5.59
C VAL A 67 13.64 3.68 -6.21
N ASP A 68 14.91 4.01 -5.95
CA ASP A 68 16.05 3.27 -6.49
C ASP A 68 16.05 1.80 -6.04
N ILE A 69 15.67 1.54 -4.77
CA ILE A 69 15.53 0.18 -4.24
C ILE A 69 14.39 -0.54 -4.95
N LYS A 70 13.27 0.13 -5.18
CA LYS A 70 12.14 -0.43 -5.95
C LYS A 70 12.56 -0.79 -7.37
N LEU A 71 13.25 0.11 -8.07
CA LEU A 71 13.73 -0.13 -9.44
C LEU A 71 14.71 -1.29 -9.49
N ALA A 72 15.64 -1.37 -8.54
CA ALA A 72 16.58 -2.49 -8.44
C ALA A 72 15.86 -3.82 -8.16
N ALA A 73 14.83 -3.83 -7.31
CA ALA A 73 14.02 -5.02 -7.06
C ALA A 73 13.24 -5.46 -8.29
N LEU A 74 12.66 -4.52 -9.05
CA LEU A 74 11.97 -4.82 -10.31
C LEU A 74 12.91 -5.41 -11.35
N ALA A 75 14.12 -4.90 -11.48
CA ALA A 75 15.13 -5.42 -12.39
C ALA A 75 15.55 -6.89 -12.11
N CYS A 76 15.21 -7.43 -10.95
CA CYS A 76 15.39 -8.86 -10.65
C CYS A 76 14.37 -9.76 -11.35
N HIS A 77 13.26 -9.22 -11.85
CA HIS A 77 12.19 -9.96 -12.54
C HIS A 77 12.49 -10.19 -14.03
N ARG A 78 13.58 -10.87 -14.33
CA ARG A 78 14.10 -11.09 -15.71
C ARG A 78 13.08 -11.64 -16.69
N SER A 79 12.11 -12.43 -16.23
CA SER A 79 11.05 -12.96 -17.08
C SER A 79 10.10 -11.87 -17.62
N GLN A 80 10.18 -10.66 -17.07
CA GLN A 80 9.35 -9.52 -17.42
C GLN A 80 10.14 -8.37 -18.10
N ASP A 81 11.43 -8.56 -18.38
CA ASP A 81 12.31 -7.51 -18.91
C ASP A 81 11.79 -6.87 -20.23
N ALA A 82 11.05 -7.62 -21.02
CA ALA A 82 10.46 -7.12 -22.29
C ALA A 82 9.08 -6.44 -22.09
N ALA A 83 8.56 -6.41 -20.87
CA ALA A 83 7.24 -5.86 -20.60
C ALA A 83 7.34 -4.32 -20.45
N TRP A 84 6.67 -3.59 -21.34
CA TRP A 84 6.67 -2.12 -21.36
C TRP A 84 6.32 -1.47 -20.00
N TYR A 85 5.45 -2.11 -19.20
CA TYR A 85 5.07 -1.62 -17.88
C TYR A 85 6.15 -1.78 -16.82
N MET A 86 7.26 -2.46 -17.15
CA MET A 86 8.44 -2.59 -16.29
C MET A 86 9.53 -1.55 -16.62
N GLU A 87 9.29 -0.69 -17.60
CA GLU A 87 10.21 0.41 -17.92
C GLU A 87 10.43 1.29 -16.68
N LEU A 88 11.71 1.44 -16.31
CA LEU A 88 12.11 2.12 -15.08
C LEU A 88 11.61 3.57 -15.04
N GLU A 89 11.66 4.26 -16.17
CA GLU A 89 11.16 5.64 -16.31
C GLU A 89 9.65 5.72 -16.06
N LEU A 90 8.87 4.74 -16.54
CA LEU A 90 7.43 4.68 -16.31
C LEU A 90 7.11 4.45 -14.82
N VAL A 91 7.85 3.56 -14.18
CA VAL A 91 7.68 3.26 -12.75
C VAL A 91 7.98 4.50 -11.89
N GLU A 92 9.10 5.20 -12.18
CA GLU A 92 9.46 6.43 -11.49
C GLU A 92 8.43 7.54 -11.75
N ALA A 93 8.03 7.75 -13.01
CA ALA A 93 7.03 8.74 -13.37
C ALA A 93 5.70 8.49 -12.68
N THR A 94 5.28 7.22 -12.55
CA THR A 94 4.07 6.83 -11.83
C THR A 94 4.17 7.19 -10.34
N ALA A 95 5.27 6.86 -9.68
CA ALA A 95 5.50 7.22 -8.28
C ALA A 95 5.51 8.75 -8.09
N ARG A 96 6.11 9.47 -9.04
CA ARG A 96 6.14 10.94 -9.06
C ARG A 96 4.76 11.53 -9.24
N TYR A 97 3.95 10.98 -10.17
CA TYR A 97 2.57 11.40 -10.39
C TYR A 97 1.73 11.29 -9.11
N TRP A 98 1.81 10.17 -8.42
CA TRP A 98 1.06 9.96 -7.18
C TRP A 98 1.58 10.79 -6.01
N GLY A 99 2.87 11.09 -5.97
CA GLY A 99 3.49 11.95 -4.95
C GLY A 99 2.83 13.33 -4.84
N ARG A 100 2.32 13.87 -5.95
CA ARG A 100 1.64 15.18 -5.98
C ARG A 100 0.41 15.24 -5.06
N TYR A 101 -0.32 14.13 -4.92
CA TYR A 101 -1.52 14.09 -4.07
C TYR A 101 -1.18 14.10 -2.58
N GLY A 102 -0.07 13.47 -2.18
CA GLY A 102 0.45 13.51 -0.82
C GLY A 102 1.34 14.72 -0.52
N ARG A 103 1.61 15.60 -1.51
CA ARG A 103 2.59 16.69 -1.44
C ARG A 103 4.00 16.21 -1.06
N ILE A 104 4.35 15.02 -1.54
CA ILE A 104 5.64 14.37 -1.37
C ILE A 104 6.26 14.11 -2.74
N ARG A 105 7.54 13.77 -2.77
CA ARG A 105 8.25 13.60 -4.04
C ARG A 105 7.80 12.35 -4.79
N HIS A 106 7.68 11.22 -4.11
CA HIS A 106 7.24 9.96 -4.68
C HIS A 106 6.28 9.25 -3.73
N ALA A 107 5.22 8.66 -4.27
CA ALA A 107 4.26 7.89 -3.48
C ALA A 107 3.85 6.60 -4.18
N GLU A 108 3.46 5.62 -3.38
CA GLU A 108 2.68 4.48 -3.84
C GLU A 108 1.21 4.70 -3.46
N PRO A 109 0.30 4.63 -4.45
CA PRO A 109 -1.13 4.83 -4.24
C PRO A 109 -1.77 3.55 -3.71
N LEU A 110 -2.68 3.67 -2.75
CA LEU A 110 -3.38 2.55 -2.13
C LEU A 110 -4.87 2.86 -1.99
N GLU A 111 -5.71 1.94 -2.43
CA GLU A 111 -7.12 1.93 -2.06
C GLU A 111 -7.26 1.40 -0.63
N VAL A 112 -8.14 2.03 0.15
CA VAL A 112 -8.36 1.66 1.54
C VAL A 112 -9.61 0.79 1.63
N VAL A 113 -9.43 -0.49 1.92
CA VAL A 113 -10.54 -1.40 2.26
C VAL A 113 -10.93 -1.21 3.72
N ARG A 114 -9.92 -1.14 4.59
CA ARG A 114 -10.05 -0.89 6.03
C ARG A 114 -8.76 -0.28 6.54
N ASP A 115 -8.88 0.70 7.39
CA ASP A 115 -7.73 1.29 8.09
C ASP A 115 -8.17 1.67 9.52
N LEU A 116 -7.93 0.77 10.46
CA LEU A 116 -8.19 1.03 11.87
C LEU A 116 -6.96 1.67 12.49
N PRO A 117 -7.10 2.84 13.11
CA PRO A 117 -6.00 3.45 13.84
C PRO A 117 -5.53 2.50 14.94
N ARG A 118 -4.22 2.43 15.15
CA ARG A 118 -3.70 1.73 16.34
C ARG A 118 -4.23 2.43 17.59
N PRO A 119 -4.64 1.68 18.62
CA PRO A 119 -4.91 2.28 19.92
C PRO A 119 -3.68 3.10 20.33
N VAL A 120 -3.91 4.35 20.71
CA VAL A 120 -2.84 5.17 21.31
C VAL A 120 -2.43 4.46 22.59
N ALA A 121 -1.16 4.09 22.73
CA ALA A 121 -0.68 3.49 23.96
C ALA A 121 -0.83 4.52 25.09
N GLU A 122 -1.23 4.07 26.30
CA GLU A 122 -1.45 4.98 27.43
C GLU A 122 -0.22 5.88 27.69
N ALA A 123 0.99 5.37 27.45
CA ALA A 123 2.23 6.15 27.56
C ALA A 123 2.33 7.35 26.60
N ASP A 124 1.66 7.30 25.43
CA ASP A 124 1.67 8.40 24.45
C ASP A 124 0.66 9.49 24.85
N VAL A 125 -0.38 9.15 25.62
CA VAL A 125 -1.37 10.10 26.12
C VAL A 125 -0.73 11.00 27.18
N ASP A 126 0.05 10.43 28.08
CA ASP A 126 0.71 11.18 29.16
C ASP A 126 1.81 12.11 28.64
N ALA A 127 2.52 11.74 27.56
CA ALA A 127 3.50 12.58 26.92
C ALA A 127 2.89 13.81 26.24
N GLN A 128 1.70 13.67 25.64
CA GLN A 128 0.97 14.78 25.03
C GLN A 128 0.30 15.70 26.06
N ALA A 129 -0.20 15.15 27.16
CA ALA A 129 -0.81 15.92 28.23
C ALA A 129 0.21 16.81 28.99
N ASN A 130 1.45 16.33 29.14
CA ASN A 130 2.53 17.07 29.82
C ASN A 130 3.18 18.15 28.93
N GLY A 131 2.95 18.15 27.60
CA GLY A 131 3.45 19.16 26.66
C GLY A 131 2.56 20.41 26.52
N LEU A 132 1.35 20.39 27.06
CA LEU A 132 0.40 21.50 27.01
C LEU A 132 0.51 22.40 28.26
N THR A 133 1.66 23.02 28.48
CA THR A 133 1.76 24.18 29.38
C THR A 133 1.19 25.38 28.65
N VAL A 134 -0.07 25.70 28.94
CA VAL A 134 -0.70 26.95 28.53
C VAL A 134 -0.03 28.07 29.34
N ASN A 135 0.85 28.84 28.67
CA ASN A 135 1.26 30.14 29.19
C ASN A 135 0.05 31.07 29.20
N ARG A 136 -0.39 31.46 30.36
CA ARG A 136 -1.35 32.55 30.58
C ARG A 136 -0.61 33.89 30.52
#